data_997de817f5a5655f84bc37d96a419ea4
#
_entry.id   997de817f5a5655f84bc37d96a419ea4
#
_cell.length_a   1.000
_cell.length_b   1.000
_cell.length_c   1.000
_cell.angle_alpha   90.00
_cell.angle_beta   90.00
_cell.angle_gamma   90.00
#
_symmetry.space_group_name_H-M   'P 1'
#
loop_
_entity.id
_entity.type
_entity.pdbx_description
1 polymer ?
#
loop_
_entity_poly.entity_id
_entity_poly.type
_entity_poly.pdbx_seq_one_letter_code
_entity_poly.pdbx_strand_id
1 'polypeptide(L)'
;MIGIPTPDNQIRSSVADCFGKKTADQFFDLFIRNFITEKDFSFLKSCGVNVVRVPFNYRLFIDDEHPEHYKKEGLLYFEYLLDLCEKYQIYLLPDLHTVPGGQNPDWHSDNNTGIPQFWHYKVFRDQIVKLWKYIASHCVQYEYLLGYDLLNEPYLIDAPDILTDFYKDVTEAIRSVDSNHIIFLEGDHFAMQFDCIHEIADANTALTFHYYPTVWEPELFSTSYNKEARCAKFKEILNRIASIQTSFHRPVLCGEAGYDIDPENLSHTIELLEETLTLFNDSDISWTLWCYKDAQFMGMVYPQSNSP
;
A
#
# COMPACT_ATOMS: atom_id res chain seq x y z
N MET A 1 10.13 2.31 -4.23
CA MET A 1 10.19 3.16 -5.46
C MET A 1 11.43 4.02 -5.38
N ILE A 2 12.02 4.42 -6.49
CA ILE A 2 13.32 5.15 -6.51
C ILE A 2 13.06 6.63 -6.85
N GLY A 3 11.98 7.23 -6.34
CA GLY A 3 11.67 8.66 -6.54
C GLY A 3 11.52 9.11 -8.01
N ILE A 4 11.29 8.18 -8.92
CA ILE A 4 11.07 8.47 -10.35
C ILE A 4 9.65 8.01 -10.71
N PRO A 5 8.78 8.89 -11.23
CA PRO A 5 7.42 8.54 -11.63
C PRO A 5 7.42 7.67 -12.89
N THR A 6 7.85 6.42 -12.74
CA THR A 6 8.01 5.45 -13.83
C THR A 6 7.61 4.06 -13.33
N PRO A 7 6.82 3.28 -14.09
CA PRO A 7 6.46 1.91 -13.74
C PRO A 7 7.68 1.03 -13.44
N ASP A 8 7.60 0.17 -12.43
CA ASP A 8 8.70 -0.71 -11.98
C ASP A 8 9.21 -1.62 -13.12
N ASN A 9 8.28 -2.13 -13.93
CA ASN A 9 8.64 -2.96 -15.09
C ASN A 9 9.50 -2.21 -16.12
N GLN A 10 9.26 -0.91 -16.34
CA GLN A 10 10.08 -0.11 -17.25
C GLN A 10 11.47 0.16 -16.68
N ILE A 11 11.57 0.41 -15.37
CA ILE A 11 12.87 0.55 -14.70
C ILE A 11 13.66 -0.74 -14.83
N ARG A 12 13.05 -1.89 -14.55
CA ARG A 12 13.69 -3.22 -14.69
C ARG A 12 14.12 -3.51 -16.10
N SER A 13 13.27 -3.21 -17.08
CA SER A 13 13.59 -3.38 -18.49
C SER A 13 14.78 -2.51 -18.90
N SER A 14 14.76 -1.22 -18.53
CA SER A 14 15.85 -0.29 -18.84
C SER A 14 17.21 -0.73 -18.24
N VAL A 15 17.19 -1.23 -17.01
CA VAL A 15 18.40 -1.79 -16.38
C VAL A 15 18.85 -3.06 -17.10
N ALA A 16 17.93 -3.93 -17.51
CA ALA A 16 18.25 -5.14 -18.26
C ALA A 16 18.81 -4.82 -19.66
N ASP A 17 18.30 -3.82 -20.33
CA ASP A 17 18.80 -3.36 -21.63
C ASP A 17 20.22 -2.78 -21.53
N CYS A 18 20.53 -2.10 -20.43
CA CYS A 18 21.86 -1.51 -20.21
C CYS A 18 22.91 -2.53 -19.76
N PHE A 19 22.56 -3.48 -18.89
CA PHE A 19 23.51 -4.33 -18.19
C PHE A 19 23.32 -5.84 -18.43
N GLY A 20 22.30 -6.21 -19.19
CA GLY A 20 21.87 -7.59 -19.43
C GLY A 20 20.95 -8.13 -18.33
N LYS A 21 19.99 -8.99 -18.73
CA LYS A 21 18.94 -9.52 -17.85
C LYS A 21 19.49 -10.14 -16.55
N LYS A 22 20.53 -10.97 -16.66
CA LYS A 22 21.14 -11.63 -15.48
C LYS A 22 21.66 -10.64 -14.45
N THR A 23 22.30 -9.55 -14.89
CA THR A 23 22.84 -8.51 -13.99
C THR A 23 21.70 -7.72 -13.36
N ALA A 24 20.67 -7.39 -14.14
CA ALA A 24 19.48 -6.71 -13.64
C ALA A 24 18.75 -7.55 -12.57
N ASP A 25 18.51 -8.83 -12.84
CA ASP A 25 17.86 -9.73 -11.88
C ASP A 25 18.66 -9.82 -10.57
N GLN A 26 19.99 -9.95 -10.65
CA GLN A 26 20.85 -9.95 -9.46
C GLN A 26 20.82 -8.62 -8.69
N PHE A 27 20.81 -7.49 -9.40
CA PHE A 27 20.72 -6.17 -8.77
C PHE A 27 19.40 -6.03 -7.99
N PHE A 28 18.27 -6.34 -8.61
CA PHE A 28 16.97 -6.20 -7.97
C PHE A 28 16.76 -7.21 -6.83
N ASP A 29 17.28 -8.43 -6.92
CA ASP A 29 17.27 -9.38 -5.81
C ASP A 29 18.08 -8.83 -4.62
N LEU A 30 19.28 -8.32 -4.87
CA LEU A 30 20.09 -7.71 -3.83
C LEU A 30 19.43 -6.43 -3.25
N PHE A 31 18.80 -5.61 -4.09
CA PHE A 31 18.07 -4.44 -3.65
C PHE A 31 16.96 -4.81 -2.67
N ILE A 32 16.08 -5.75 -3.04
CA ILE A 32 14.98 -6.19 -2.18
C ILE A 32 15.51 -6.76 -0.86
N ARG A 33 16.51 -7.64 -0.90
CA ARG A 33 17.10 -8.27 0.30
C ARG A 33 17.76 -7.29 1.27
N ASN A 34 18.18 -6.13 0.79
CA ASN A 34 18.85 -5.12 1.62
C ASN A 34 17.99 -3.89 1.92
N PHE A 35 16.82 -3.77 1.29
CA PHE A 35 15.97 -2.61 1.49
C PHE A 35 15.30 -2.63 2.87
N ILE A 36 14.74 -3.77 3.27
CA ILE A 36 14.19 -3.98 4.61
C ILE A 36 15.12 -4.91 5.36
N THR A 37 15.64 -4.46 6.50
CA THR A 37 16.61 -5.19 7.31
C THR A 37 16.17 -5.27 8.77
N GLU A 38 16.82 -6.12 9.55
CA GLU A 38 16.59 -6.21 10.99
C GLU A 38 16.83 -4.87 11.70
N LYS A 39 17.78 -4.05 11.22
CA LYS A 39 18.06 -2.72 11.79
C LYS A 39 16.87 -1.78 11.66
N ASP A 40 16.14 -1.88 10.54
CA ASP A 40 14.93 -1.10 10.30
C ASP A 40 13.85 -1.46 11.33
N PHE A 41 13.61 -2.75 11.56
CA PHE A 41 12.64 -3.20 12.56
C PHE A 41 13.03 -2.81 13.99
N SER A 42 14.32 -2.89 14.35
CA SER A 42 14.83 -2.42 15.63
C SER A 42 14.57 -0.90 15.82
N PHE A 43 14.81 -0.11 14.79
CA PHE A 43 14.54 1.31 14.80
C PHE A 43 13.04 1.62 14.89
N LEU A 44 12.21 1.02 14.05
CA LEU A 44 10.75 1.19 14.06
C LEU A 44 10.17 0.83 15.43
N LYS A 45 10.62 -0.27 16.04
CA LYS A 45 10.22 -0.63 17.41
C LYS A 45 10.59 0.43 18.44
N SER A 46 11.79 1.01 18.32
CA SER A 46 12.24 2.09 19.23
C SER A 46 11.39 3.36 19.09
N CYS A 47 10.78 3.57 17.93
CA CYS A 47 9.83 4.67 17.67
C CYS A 47 8.39 4.35 18.11
N GLY A 48 8.13 3.15 18.66
CA GLY A 48 6.78 2.76 19.10
C GLY A 48 5.86 2.24 17.99
N VAL A 49 6.40 1.98 16.79
CA VAL A 49 5.63 1.41 15.68
C VAL A 49 5.13 0.02 16.05
N ASN A 50 3.86 -0.26 15.78
CA ASN A 50 3.20 -1.54 16.05
C ASN A 50 2.68 -2.24 14.80
N VAL A 51 2.66 -1.58 13.64
CA VAL A 51 2.28 -2.15 12.36
C VAL A 51 3.18 -1.61 11.24
N VAL A 52 3.51 -2.45 10.28
CA VAL A 52 4.13 -2.06 9.01
C VAL A 52 3.24 -2.54 7.87
N ARG A 53 2.80 -1.61 7.04
CA ARG A 53 2.16 -1.91 5.75
C ARG A 53 3.27 -2.05 4.72
N VAL A 54 3.35 -3.20 4.05
CA VAL A 54 4.44 -3.51 3.12
C VAL A 54 3.87 -3.75 1.73
N PRO A 55 4.03 -2.76 0.84
CA PRO A 55 3.59 -2.88 -0.55
C PRO A 55 4.44 -3.90 -1.31
N PHE A 56 3.78 -4.73 -2.11
CA PHE A 56 4.45 -5.67 -3.01
C PHE A 56 3.83 -5.69 -4.40
N ASN A 57 4.67 -5.89 -5.40
CA ASN A 57 4.25 -6.11 -6.78
C ASN A 57 3.87 -7.58 -6.96
N TYR A 58 2.75 -7.87 -7.67
CA TYR A 58 2.32 -9.25 -7.96
C TYR A 58 3.42 -10.08 -8.63
N ARG A 59 4.34 -9.43 -9.37
CA ARG A 59 5.50 -10.09 -10.00
C ARG A 59 6.51 -10.67 -9.02
N LEU A 60 6.38 -10.37 -7.75
CA LEU A 60 7.13 -11.08 -6.71
C LEU A 60 6.76 -12.57 -6.67
N PHE A 61 5.52 -12.90 -7.02
CA PHE A 61 4.96 -14.25 -7.01
C PHE A 61 4.67 -14.82 -8.40
N ILE A 62 4.25 -13.98 -9.34
CA ILE A 62 3.78 -14.40 -10.67
C ILE A 62 4.81 -14.01 -11.73
N ASP A 63 5.08 -14.91 -12.66
CA ASP A 63 5.79 -14.62 -13.90
C ASP A 63 4.74 -14.34 -14.99
N ASP A 64 4.87 -13.22 -15.70
CA ASP A 64 3.92 -12.86 -16.76
C ASP A 64 3.91 -13.86 -17.93
N GLU A 65 5.04 -14.56 -18.16
CA GLU A 65 5.15 -15.60 -19.20
C GLU A 65 4.58 -16.95 -18.72
N HIS A 66 4.54 -17.18 -17.39
CA HIS A 66 4.09 -18.42 -16.76
C HIS A 66 3.19 -18.17 -15.55
N PRO A 67 2.02 -17.53 -15.74
CA PRO A 67 1.18 -17.03 -14.64
C PRO A 67 0.55 -18.13 -13.78
N GLU A 68 0.61 -19.38 -14.21
CA GLU A 68 0.14 -20.56 -13.46
C GLU A 68 1.17 -21.09 -12.44
N HIS A 69 2.42 -20.60 -12.48
CA HIS A 69 3.48 -21.04 -11.58
C HIS A 69 3.91 -19.90 -10.66
N TYR A 70 3.76 -20.13 -9.34
CA TYR A 70 4.21 -19.16 -8.35
C TYR A 70 5.71 -19.28 -8.05
N LYS A 71 6.36 -18.13 -8.02
CA LYS A 71 7.76 -18.00 -7.58
C LYS A 71 7.84 -18.21 -6.08
N LYS A 72 8.71 -19.13 -5.65
CA LYS A 72 8.92 -19.40 -4.21
C LYS A 72 9.62 -18.25 -3.50
N GLU A 73 10.37 -17.44 -4.23
CA GLU A 73 11.12 -16.30 -3.73
C GLU A 73 10.21 -15.31 -3.01
N GLY A 74 8.98 -15.10 -3.51
CA GLY A 74 7.99 -14.26 -2.87
C GLY A 74 7.62 -14.70 -1.45
N LEU A 75 7.43 -16.00 -1.25
CA LEU A 75 7.18 -16.55 0.09
C LEU A 75 8.39 -16.38 1.01
N LEU A 76 9.61 -16.61 0.51
CA LEU A 76 10.83 -16.44 1.34
C LEU A 76 10.98 -15.00 1.86
N TYR A 77 10.59 -14.01 1.06
CA TYR A 77 10.57 -12.63 1.54
C TYR A 77 9.48 -12.39 2.60
N PHE A 78 8.30 -12.96 2.41
CA PHE A 78 7.22 -12.84 3.40
C PHE A 78 7.57 -13.55 4.70
N GLU A 79 8.12 -14.75 4.64
CA GLU A 79 8.62 -15.49 5.81
C GLU A 79 9.69 -14.68 6.56
N TYR A 80 10.66 -14.12 5.85
CA TYR A 80 11.67 -13.24 6.46
C TYR A 80 11.05 -12.02 7.16
N LEU A 81 10.06 -11.36 6.54
CA LEU A 81 9.38 -10.23 7.16
C LEU A 81 8.56 -10.66 8.38
N LEU A 82 7.85 -11.77 8.29
CA LEU A 82 7.04 -12.31 9.38
C LEU A 82 7.91 -12.74 10.57
N ASP A 83 9.08 -13.33 10.33
CA ASP A 83 10.07 -13.64 11.38
C ASP A 83 10.56 -12.36 12.09
N LEU A 84 10.80 -11.28 11.36
CA LEU A 84 11.14 -9.98 11.95
C LEU A 84 9.96 -9.39 12.72
N CYS A 85 8.76 -9.49 12.19
CA CYS A 85 7.54 -9.04 12.84
C CYS A 85 7.32 -9.75 14.18
N GLU A 86 7.45 -11.06 14.23
CA GLU A 86 7.37 -11.84 15.46
C GLU A 86 8.47 -11.42 16.45
N LYS A 87 9.72 -11.34 16.00
CA LYS A 87 10.86 -10.95 16.84
C LYS A 87 10.69 -9.58 17.49
N TYR A 88 10.18 -8.61 16.74
CA TYR A 88 10.01 -7.23 17.21
C TYR A 88 8.61 -6.90 17.71
N GLN A 89 7.68 -7.85 17.67
CA GLN A 89 6.28 -7.64 18.02
C GLN A 89 5.68 -6.43 17.28
N ILE A 90 5.80 -6.45 15.96
CA ILE A 90 5.24 -5.50 15.01
C ILE A 90 4.38 -6.30 14.04
N TYR A 91 3.15 -5.89 13.78
CA TYR A 91 2.28 -6.59 12.84
C TYR A 91 2.65 -6.26 11.40
N LEU A 92 2.57 -7.27 10.52
CA LEU A 92 2.70 -7.12 9.07
C LEU A 92 1.31 -6.96 8.43
N LEU A 93 1.15 -5.95 7.60
CA LEU A 93 0.05 -5.82 6.65
C LEU A 93 0.60 -5.84 5.23
N PRO A 94 0.63 -6.99 4.54
CA PRO A 94 1.01 -7.05 3.14
C PRO A 94 -0.06 -6.38 2.28
N ASP A 95 0.38 -5.48 1.43
CA ASP A 95 -0.44 -4.71 0.49
C ASP A 95 -0.12 -5.10 -0.94
N LEU A 96 -1.13 -5.57 -1.68
CA LEU A 96 -0.98 -5.84 -3.10
C LEU A 96 -1.03 -4.53 -3.89
N HIS A 97 0.14 -3.97 -4.12
CA HIS A 97 0.29 -2.63 -4.66
C HIS A 97 0.14 -2.55 -6.18
N THR A 98 0.32 -3.66 -6.88
CA THR A 98 0.18 -3.73 -8.35
C THR A 98 -0.40 -5.06 -8.77
N VAL A 99 -1.14 -5.06 -9.88
CA VAL A 99 -1.77 -6.25 -10.46
C VAL A 99 -1.55 -6.31 -11.97
N PRO A 100 -1.77 -7.48 -12.61
CA PRO A 100 -1.69 -7.59 -14.07
C PRO A 100 -2.62 -6.58 -14.76
N GLY A 101 -2.06 -5.78 -15.65
CA GLY A 101 -2.80 -4.76 -16.40
C GLY A 101 -3.02 -3.43 -15.66
N GLY A 102 -2.60 -3.32 -14.39
CA GLY A 102 -2.76 -2.13 -13.55
C GLY A 102 -4.20 -1.90 -13.09
N GLN A 103 -4.40 -1.60 -11.81
CA GLN A 103 -5.70 -1.32 -11.20
C GLN A 103 -6.11 0.14 -11.27
N ASN A 104 -5.18 1.03 -11.56
CA ASN A 104 -5.39 2.45 -11.78
C ASN A 104 -4.53 2.96 -12.95
N PRO A 105 -4.75 4.19 -13.46
CA PRO A 105 -4.01 4.71 -14.61
C PRO A 105 -2.57 5.14 -14.33
N ASP A 106 -2.16 5.20 -13.05
CA ASP A 106 -0.90 5.77 -12.65
C ASP A 106 0.28 4.79 -12.71
N TRP A 107 1.47 5.34 -12.76
CA TRP A 107 2.74 4.60 -12.85
C TRP A 107 3.01 3.71 -11.65
N HIS A 108 2.54 4.08 -10.44
CA HIS A 108 2.74 3.30 -9.21
C HIS A 108 1.96 1.98 -9.22
N SER A 109 0.92 1.83 -10.03
CA SER A 109 0.24 0.54 -10.29
C SER A 109 0.98 -0.34 -11.30
N ASP A 110 2.21 0.02 -11.67
CA ASP A 110 3.02 -0.64 -12.70
C ASP A 110 2.36 -0.63 -14.10
N ASN A 111 1.54 0.39 -14.35
CA ASN A 111 0.75 0.58 -15.55
C ASN A 111 1.51 1.41 -16.60
N ASN A 112 1.84 0.79 -17.72
CA ASN A 112 2.56 1.43 -18.83
C ASN A 112 1.63 2.16 -19.82
N THR A 113 0.33 1.93 -19.74
CA THR A 113 -0.62 2.36 -20.78
C THR A 113 -1.51 3.52 -20.35
N GLY A 114 -1.57 3.82 -19.04
CA GLY A 114 -2.53 4.76 -18.48
C GLY A 114 -3.98 4.26 -18.51
N ILE A 115 -4.20 2.99 -18.87
CA ILE A 115 -5.53 2.35 -18.90
C ILE A 115 -5.53 1.21 -17.87
N PRO A 116 -6.40 1.22 -16.87
CA PRO A 116 -6.50 0.17 -15.87
C PRO A 116 -7.14 -1.10 -16.45
N GLN A 117 -6.35 -1.90 -17.16
CA GLN A 117 -6.80 -3.09 -17.88
C GLN A 117 -7.27 -4.21 -16.94
N PHE A 118 -6.84 -4.21 -15.69
CA PHE A 118 -7.27 -5.16 -14.66
C PHE A 118 -8.80 -5.32 -14.62
N TRP A 119 -9.51 -4.22 -14.73
CA TRP A 119 -10.97 -4.21 -14.67
C TRP A 119 -11.63 -4.74 -15.93
N HIS A 120 -10.97 -4.64 -17.08
CA HIS A 120 -11.49 -5.10 -18.36
C HIS A 120 -11.35 -6.61 -18.56
N TYR A 121 -10.29 -7.22 -17.98
CA TYR A 121 -10.00 -8.62 -18.24
C TYR A 121 -10.18 -9.48 -16.99
N LYS A 122 -11.22 -10.34 -17.01
CA LYS A 122 -11.52 -11.25 -15.90
C LYS A 122 -10.34 -12.17 -15.55
N VAL A 123 -9.54 -12.57 -16.55
CA VAL A 123 -8.37 -13.43 -16.33
C VAL A 123 -7.37 -12.81 -15.35
N PHE A 124 -7.18 -11.51 -15.36
CA PHE A 124 -6.30 -10.82 -14.42
C PHE A 124 -6.85 -10.86 -13.00
N ARG A 125 -8.16 -10.64 -12.83
CA ARG A 125 -8.83 -10.77 -11.53
C ARG A 125 -8.76 -12.21 -10.98
N ASP A 126 -9.02 -13.21 -11.85
CA ASP A 126 -8.93 -14.62 -11.46
C ASP A 126 -7.50 -15.04 -11.05
N GLN A 127 -6.47 -14.46 -11.64
CA GLN A 127 -5.08 -14.66 -11.22
C GLN A 127 -4.83 -14.13 -9.81
N ILE A 128 -5.34 -12.95 -9.48
CA ILE A 128 -5.16 -12.31 -8.17
C ILE A 128 -5.97 -13.03 -7.09
N VAL A 129 -7.18 -13.49 -7.38
CA VAL A 129 -7.96 -14.35 -6.46
C VAL A 129 -7.17 -15.60 -6.07
N LYS A 130 -6.53 -16.26 -7.05
CA LYS A 130 -5.70 -17.44 -6.80
C LYS A 130 -4.42 -17.09 -6.05
N LEU A 131 -3.79 -15.96 -6.36
CA LEU A 131 -2.59 -15.48 -5.68
C LEU A 131 -2.86 -15.24 -4.20
N TRP A 132 -3.93 -14.54 -3.86
CA TRP A 132 -4.28 -14.29 -2.47
C TRP A 132 -4.57 -15.58 -1.69
N LYS A 133 -5.28 -16.53 -2.30
CA LYS A 133 -5.47 -17.86 -1.68
C LYS A 133 -4.13 -18.56 -1.43
N TYR A 134 -3.20 -18.48 -2.39
CA TYR A 134 -1.87 -19.06 -2.27
C TYR A 134 -1.09 -18.41 -1.13
N ILE A 135 -1.02 -17.07 -1.06
CA ILE A 135 -0.36 -16.34 0.03
C ILE A 135 -0.99 -16.68 1.37
N ALA A 136 -2.31 -16.59 1.49
CA ALA A 136 -3.01 -16.86 2.73
C ALA A 136 -2.77 -18.28 3.23
N SER A 137 -2.77 -19.30 2.35
CA SER A 137 -2.51 -20.70 2.74
C SER A 137 -1.12 -20.92 3.35
N HIS A 138 -0.14 -20.07 3.03
CA HIS A 138 1.23 -20.15 3.56
C HIS A 138 1.44 -19.24 4.78
N CYS A 139 0.63 -18.20 4.93
CA CYS A 139 0.82 -17.21 5.98
C CYS A 139 -0.14 -17.37 7.17
N VAL A 140 -1.16 -18.21 7.09
CA VAL A 140 -2.21 -18.38 8.10
C VAL A 140 -1.71 -18.72 9.52
N GLN A 141 -0.52 -19.32 9.65
CA GLN A 141 0.05 -19.72 10.94
C GLN A 141 0.79 -18.59 11.69
N TYR A 142 1.02 -17.44 11.07
CA TYR A 142 1.82 -16.37 11.67
C TYR A 142 0.95 -15.42 12.51
N GLU A 143 1.23 -15.36 13.81
CA GLU A 143 0.48 -14.53 14.76
C GLU A 143 0.64 -13.02 14.50
N TYR A 144 1.80 -12.61 13.98
CA TYR A 144 2.09 -11.20 13.67
C TYR A 144 1.73 -10.79 12.24
N LEU A 145 0.95 -11.59 11.53
CA LEU A 145 0.23 -11.16 10.35
C LEU A 145 -1.05 -10.43 10.79
N LEU A 146 -1.20 -9.15 10.46
CA LEU A 146 -2.41 -8.39 10.80
C LEU A 146 -3.60 -8.82 9.93
N GLY A 147 -3.34 -8.98 8.65
CA GLY A 147 -4.36 -9.26 7.66
C GLY A 147 -3.83 -9.12 6.24
N TYR A 148 -4.72 -8.93 5.29
CA TYR A 148 -4.45 -8.84 3.87
C TYR A 148 -5.07 -7.55 3.31
N ASP A 149 -4.25 -6.64 2.81
CA ASP A 149 -4.69 -5.45 2.08
C ASP A 149 -4.81 -5.81 0.60
N LEU A 150 -6.05 -6.00 0.17
CA LEU A 150 -6.35 -6.79 -1.02
C LEU A 150 -5.91 -6.14 -2.32
N LEU A 151 -5.95 -4.81 -2.40
CA LEU A 151 -5.63 -4.08 -3.62
C LEU A 151 -5.42 -2.60 -3.34
N ASN A 152 -4.21 -2.10 -3.59
CA ASN A 152 -3.87 -0.69 -3.46
C ASN A 152 -4.57 0.16 -4.52
N GLU A 153 -5.22 1.23 -4.07
CA GLU A 153 -5.70 2.35 -4.89
C GLU A 153 -6.42 1.96 -6.19
N PRO A 154 -7.53 1.21 -6.11
CA PRO A 154 -8.32 0.92 -7.30
C PRO A 154 -8.86 2.21 -7.93
N TYR A 155 -8.96 2.22 -9.27
CA TYR A 155 -9.60 3.28 -10.03
C TYR A 155 -10.42 2.67 -11.15
N LEU A 156 -11.75 2.68 -10.96
CA LEU A 156 -12.68 2.10 -11.92
C LEU A 156 -13.17 3.15 -12.92
N ILE A 157 -13.26 2.72 -14.16
CA ILE A 157 -13.89 3.50 -15.23
C ILE A 157 -15.14 2.74 -15.67
N ASP A 158 -16.30 3.32 -15.50
CA ASP A 158 -17.59 2.84 -16.00
C ASP A 158 -18.11 1.47 -15.50
N ALA A 159 -17.55 0.89 -14.41
CA ALA A 159 -17.98 -0.42 -13.91
C ALA A 159 -17.93 -0.55 -12.38
N PRO A 160 -18.73 0.19 -11.61
CA PRO A 160 -18.62 0.28 -10.16
C PRO A 160 -18.83 -1.08 -9.44
N ASP A 161 -19.69 -1.97 -9.95
CA ASP A 161 -20.00 -3.24 -9.29
C ASP A 161 -18.83 -4.24 -9.31
N ILE A 162 -17.91 -4.07 -10.25
CA ILE A 162 -16.78 -5.00 -10.45
C ILE A 162 -15.84 -5.05 -9.23
N LEU A 163 -15.70 -3.95 -8.47
CA LEU A 163 -14.88 -3.91 -7.27
C LEU A 163 -15.49 -4.76 -6.14
N THR A 164 -16.79 -4.63 -5.91
CA THR A 164 -17.51 -5.45 -4.94
C THR A 164 -17.41 -6.95 -5.28
N ASP A 165 -17.63 -7.32 -6.54
CA ASP A 165 -17.53 -8.72 -6.99
C ASP A 165 -16.10 -9.25 -6.80
N PHE A 166 -15.09 -8.46 -7.17
CA PHE A 166 -13.68 -8.83 -7.00
C PHE A 166 -13.33 -9.04 -5.52
N TYR A 167 -13.70 -8.11 -4.65
CA TYR A 167 -13.45 -8.23 -3.21
C TYR A 167 -14.15 -9.44 -2.59
N LYS A 168 -15.36 -9.75 -3.05
CA LYS A 168 -16.07 -10.96 -2.64
C LYS A 168 -15.30 -12.22 -3.04
N ASP A 169 -14.92 -12.33 -4.32
CA ASP A 169 -14.21 -13.51 -4.83
C ASP A 169 -12.88 -13.72 -4.08
N VAL A 170 -12.11 -12.66 -3.84
CA VAL A 170 -10.83 -12.73 -3.09
C VAL A 170 -11.09 -13.13 -1.64
N THR A 171 -12.06 -12.50 -0.99
CA THR A 171 -12.39 -12.78 0.40
C THR A 171 -12.81 -14.25 0.58
N GLU A 172 -13.68 -14.78 -0.28
CA GLU A 172 -14.08 -16.18 -0.28
C GLU A 172 -12.88 -17.13 -0.48
N ALA A 173 -11.97 -16.77 -1.39
CA ALA A 173 -10.76 -17.54 -1.65
C ALA A 173 -9.83 -17.58 -0.41
N ILE A 174 -9.59 -16.44 0.24
CA ILE A 174 -8.80 -16.36 1.47
C ILE A 174 -9.50 -17.14 2.59
N ARG A 175 -10.80 -16.94 2.82
CA ARG A 175 -11.57 -17.61 3.89
C ARG A 175 -11.64 -19.11 3.74
N SER A 176 -11.44 -19.64 2.54
CA SER A 176 -11.33 -21.08 2.32
C SER A 176 -10.09 -21.71 2.99
N VAL A 177 -9.09 -20.91 3.39
CA VAL A 177 -7.82 -21.36 3.98
C VAL A 177 -7.46 -20.61 5.27
N ASP A 178 -7.98 -19.41 5.47
CA ASP A 178 -7.71 -18.56 6.63
C ASP A 178 -9.00 -17.87 7.11
N SER A 179 -9.46 -18.25 8.32
CA SER A 179 -10.66 -17.70 8.93
C SER A 179 -10.42 -16.56 9.92
N ASN A 180 -9.13 -16.21 10.19
CA ASN A 180 -8.79 -15.41 11.37
C ASN A 180 -8.25 -14.01 11.04
N HIS A 181 -7.42 -13.87 10.00
CA HIS A 181 -6.78 -12.58 9.69
C HIS A 181 -7.77 -11.59 9.10
N ILE A 182 -7.53 -10.31 9.33
CA ILE A 182 -8.40 -9.22 8.86
C ILE A 182 -8.28 -9.07 7.34
N ILE A 183 -9.40 -8.83 6.68
CA ILE A 183 -9.42 -8.43 5.27
C ILE A 183 -9.54 -6.90 5.20
N PHE A 184 -8.61 -6.24 4.52
CA PHE A 184 -8.63 -4.80 4.31
C PHE A 184 -9.10 -4.51 2.89
N LEU A 185 -10.08 -3.62 2.75
CA LEU A 185 -10.68 -3.22 1.49
C LEU A 185 -10.50 -1.72 1.27
N GLU A 186 -9.87 -1.36 0.18
CA GLU A 186 -9.74 0.05 -0.21
C GLU A 186 -10.95 0.53 -1.04
N GLY A 187 -11.26 1.80 -0.89
CA GLY A 187 -12.23 2.47 -1.74
C GLY A 187 -11.73 2.66 -3.18
N ASP A 188 -12.65 2.96 -4.09
CA ASP A 188 -12.32 3.41 -5.44
C ASP A 188 -11.69 4.82 -5.45
N HIS A 189 -11.25 5.30 -6.61
CA HIS A 189 -10.63 6.62 -6.78
C HIS A 189 -9.49 6.86 -5.79
N PHE A 190 -8.45 6.00 -5.88
CA PHE A 190 -7.27 6.08 -5.02
C PHE A 190 -7.61 5.97 -3.53
N ALA A 191 -8.40 4.96 -3.17
CA ALA A 191 -8.85 4.64 -1.81
C ALA A 191 -9.76 5.70 -1.15
N MET A 192 -10.41 6.58 -1.92
CA MET A 192 -11.16 7.71 -1.37
C MET A 192 -12.68 7.62 -1.50
N GLN A 193 -13.21 6.72 -2.34
CA GLN A 193 -14.64 6.59 -2.59
C GLN A 193 -15.12 5.17 -2.31
N PHE A 194 -16.14 5.05 -1.47
CA PHE A 194 -16.67 3.76 -1.03
C PHE A 194 -18.09 3.46 -1.55
N ASP A 195 -18.66 4.37 -2.33
CA ASP A 195 -20.03 4.24 -2.86
C ASP A 195 -20.20 3.03 -3.79
N CYS A 196 -19.10 2.55 -4.39
CA CYS A 196 -19.07 1.36 -5.23
C CYS A 196 -18.96 0.04 -4.45
N ILE A 197 -18.78 0.07 -3.14
CA ILE A 197 -18.76 -1.10 -2.27
C ILE A 197 -20.16 -1.27 -1.69
N HIS A 198 -20.94 -2.18 -2.28
CA HIS A 198 -22.35 -2.32 -1.91
C HIS A 198 -22.59 -3.34 -0.79
N GLU A 199 -21.71 -4.32 -0.65
CA GLU A 199 -21.84 -5.38 0.34
C GLU A 199 -20.48 -5.85 0.85
N ILE A 200 -20.37 -5.99 2.18
CA ILE A 200 -19.23 -6.61 2.85
C ILE A 200 -19.77 -7.75 3.71
N ALA A 201 -19.77 -8.95 3.15
CA ALA A 201 -20.35 -10.13 3.82
C ALA A 201 -19.48 -10.64 4.99
N ASP A 202 -18.15 -10.49 4.88
CA ASP A 202 -17.22 -10.97 5.91
C ASP A 202 -17.19 -10.02 7.11
N ALA A 203 -17.40 -10.58 8.30
CA ALA A 203 -17.47 -9.79 9.54
C ALA A 203 -16.09 -9.29 10.01
N ASN A 204 -15.01 -10.00 9.65
CA ASN A 204 -13.64 -9.64 10.03
C ASN A 204 -12.94 -8.83 8.94
N THR A 205 -13.57 -7.73 8.54
CA THR A 205 -13.12 -6.81 7.50
C THR A 205 -12.95 -5.42 8.05
N ALA A 206 -11.93 -4.72 7.60
CA ALA A 206 -11.69 -3.29 7.82
C ALA A 206 -11.67 -2.56 6.47
N LEU A 207 -11.97 -1.28 6.48
CA LEU A 207 -11.82 -0.40 5.31
C LEU A 207 -10.51 0.34 5.39
N THR A 208 -9.89 0.60 4.24
CA THR A 208 -8.65 1.37 4.14
C THR A 208 -8.85 2.56 3.22
N PHE A 209 -8.40 3.72 3.65
CA PHE A 209 -8.37 4.95 2.85
C PHE A 209 -6.97 5.55 2.84
N HIS A 210 -6.68 6.40 1.86
CA HIS A 210 -5.45 7.19 1.77
C HIS A 210 -5.71 8.66 2.05
N TYR A 211 -4.71 9.37 2.58
CA TYR A 211 -4.90 10.74 3.05
C TYR A 211 -3.77 11.66 2.59
N TYR A 212 -3.96 12.27 1.44
CA TYR A 212 -3.00 13.18 0.81
C TYR A 212 -3.63 14.54 0.48
N PRO A 213 -4.07 15.31 1.49
CA PRO A 213 -4.83 16.55 1.25
C PRO A 213 -4.04 17.59 0.44
N THR A 214 -2.72 17.65 0.59
CA THR A 214 -1.88 18.59 -0.17
C THR A 214 -1.58 18.14 -1.60
N VAL A 215 -1.80 16.87 -1.92
CA VAL A 215 -1.77 16.37 -3.31
C VAL A 215 -3.04 16.77 -4.04
N TRP A 216 -4.19 16.72 -3.34
CA TRP A 216 -5.48 17.09 -3.92
C TRP A 216 -5.68 18.60 -4.00
N GLU A 217 -5.18 19.34 -3.00
CA GLU A 217 -5.27 20.79 -2.87
C GLU A 217 -3.86 21.35 -2.54
N PRO A 218 -2.98 21.52 -3.55
CA PRO A 218 -1.56 21.87 -3.33
C PRO A 218 -1.34 23.18 -2.57
N GLU A 219 -2.29 24.11 -2.60
CA GLU A 219 -2.22 25.35 -1.83
C GLU A 219 -2.16 25.12 -0.32
N LEU A 220 -2.70 24.00 0.18
CA LEU A 220 -2.64 23.63 1.59
C LEU A 220 -1.20 23.38 2.08
N PHE A 221 -0.29 23.08 1.16
CA PHE A 221 1.14 22.89 1.47
C PHE A 221 1.87 24.22 1.69
N SER A 222 1.31 25.35 1.25
CA SER A 222 1.95 26.65 1.34
C SER A 222 2.11 27.10 2.80
N THR A 223 3.31 27.57 3.16
CA THR A 223 3.60 28.18 4.47
C THR A 223 2.82 29.49 4.71
N SER A 224 2.33 30.13 3.65
CA SER A 224 1.49 31.32 3.73
C SER A 224 0.02 31.00 3.91
N TYR A 225 -0.38 29.72 3.79
CA TYR A 225 -1.77 29.34 3.98
C TYR A 225 -2.18 29.46 5.45
N ASN A 226 -3.41 29.93 5.69
CA ASN A 226 -3.90 30.09 7.06
C ASN A 226 -4.05 28.74 7.78
N LYS A 227 -3.37 28.57 8.91
CA LYS A 227 -3.32 27.32 9.66
C LYS A 227 -4.69 26.84 10.12
N GLU A 228 -5.53 27.75 10.64
CA GLU A 228 -6.87 27.41 11.13
C GLU A 228 -7.76 26.92 9.97
N ALA A 229 -7.66 27.57 8.79
CA ALA A 229 -8.36 27.15 7.59
C ALA A 229 -7.88 25.80 7.08
N ARG A 230 -6.56 25.54 7.12
CA ARG A 230 -5.97 24.24 6.78
C ARG A 230 -6.46 23.12 7.69
N CYS A 231 -6.39 23.32 9.01
CA CYS A 231 -6.89 22.35 9.98
C CYS A 231 -8.39 22.09 9.82
N ALA A 232 -9.18 23.13 9.52
CA ALA A 232 -10.61 22.98 9.25
C ALA A 232 -10.86 22.12 8.01
N LYS A 233 -10.07 22.31 6.94
CA LYS A 233 -10.15 21.50 5.71
C LYS A 233 -9.75 20.05 5.95
N PHE A 234 -8.65 19.81 6.65
CA PHE A 234 -8.23 18.46 7.03
C PHE A 234 -9.33 17.75 7.83
N LYS A 235 -9.95 18.45 8.77
CA LYS A 235 -11.04 17.90 9.58
C LYS A 235 -12.30 17.60 8.75
N GLU A 236 -12.62 18.42 7.75
CA GLU A 236 -13.73 18.17 6.82
C GLU A 236 -13.54 16.85 6.07
N ILE A 237 -12.32 16.60 5.55
CA ILE A 237 -11.99 15.35 4.86
C ILE A 237 -12.14 14.16 5.82
N LEU A 238 -11.61 14.24 7.04
CA LEU A 238 -11.72 13.16 8.02
C LEU A 238 -13.16 12.89 8.46
N ASN A 239 -14.00 13.90 8.58
CA ASN A 239 -15.41 13.72 8.91
C ASN A 239 -16.15 12.91 7.84
N ARG A 240 -15.79 13.08 6.56
CA ARG A 240 -16.31 12.26 5.48
C ARG A 240 -15.92 10.78 5.66
N ILE A 241 -14.67 10.51 6.04
CA ILE A 241 -14.19 9.15 6.33
C ILE A 241 -14.91 8.55 7.55
N ALA A 242 -15.11 9.32 8.61
CA ALA A 242 -15.86 8.86 9.78
C ALA A 242 -17.31 8.48 9.44
N SER A 243 -17.94 9.15 8.46
CA SER A 243 -19.25 8.76 7.96
C SER A 243 -19.26 7.40 7.27
N ILE A 244 -18.20 7.06 6.58
CA ILE A 244 -18.00 5.75 5.92
C ILE A 244 -17.91 4.65 6.98
N GLN A 245 -17.09 4.84 8.01
CA GLN A 245 -16.99 3.92 9.15
C GLN A 245 -18.37 3.61 9.75
N THR A 246 -19.17 4.65 9.96
CA THR A 246 -20.53 4.52 10.51
C THR A 246 -21.46 3.77 9.56
N SER A 247 -21.40 4.06 8.25
CA SER A 247 -22.30 3.46 7.25
C SER A 247 -22.05 1.95 7.07
N PHE A 248 -20.79 1.55 7.09
CA PHE A 248 -20.41 0.15 6.89
C PHE A 248 -20.32 -0.64 8.20
N HIS A 249 -20.36 0.00 9.36
CA HIS A 249 -20.13 -0.63 10.66
C HIS A 249 -18.82 -1.45 10.68
N ARG A 250 -17.75 -0.88 10.12
CA ARG A 250 -16.42 -1.49 10.02
C ARG A 250 -15.36 -0.52 10.52
N PRO A 251 -14.27 -1.03 11.15
CA PRO A 251 -13.13 -0.18 11.47
C PRO A 251 -12.49 0.36 10.19
N VAL A 252 -11.82 1.50 10.32
CA VAL A 252 -11.15 2.19 9.22
C VAL A 252 -9.69 2.37 9.57
N LEU A 253 -8.80 2.11 8.60
CA LEU A 253 -7.38 2.34 8.65
C LEU A 253 -7.02 3.42 7.62
N CYS A 254 -6.26 4.44 8.01
CA CYS A 254 -5.52 5.24 7.03
C CYS A 254 -4.30 4.42 6.58
N GLY A 255 -4.38 3.81 5.40
CA GLY A 255 -3.32 2.94 4.85
C GLY A 255 -2.11 3.71 4.36
N GLU A 256 -2.31 4.96 3.93
CA GLU A 256 -1.24 5.86 3.53
C GLU A 256 -1.58 7.31 3.88
N ALA A 257 -0.59 8.00 4.43
CA ALA A 257 -0.60 9.44 4.60
C ALA A 257 0.84 9.94 4.58
N GLY A 258 1.08 11.10 3.99
CA GLY A 258 2.43 11.66 3.94
C GLY A 258 2.46 13.02 3.27
N TYR A 259 3.61 13.64 3.33
CA TYR A 259 3.90 14.93 2.73
C TYR A 259 5.23 14.90 2.02
N ASP A 260 5.35 15.64 0.93
CA ASP A 260 6.64 15.88 0.28
C ASP A 260 7.61 16.48 1.28
N ILE A 261 8.81 15.93 1.33
CA ILE A 261 9.87 16.44 2.18
C ILE A 261 10.56 17.60 1.46
N ASP A 262 10.34 18.81 1.98
CA ASP A 262 11.08 19.99 1.58
C ASP A 262 12.34 20.14 2.46
N PRO A 263 13.54 19.82 1.94
CA PRO A 263 14.79 19.94 2.71
C PRO A 263 15.10 21.37 3.15
N GLU A 264 14.59 22.38 2.42
CA GLU A 264 14.81 23.80 2.75
C GLU A 264 13.83 24.27 3.84
N ASN A 265 12.70 23.56 4.02
CA ASN A 265 11.67 23.92 4.97
C ASN A 265 11.11 22.70 5.72
N LEU A 266 11.99 21.84 6.19
CA LEU A 266 11.63 20.60 6.91
C LEU A 266 10.70 20.84 8.11
N SER A 267 10.85 21.99 8.80
CA SER A 267 10.00 22.34 9.94
C SER A 267 8.52 22.46 9.54
N HIS A 268 8.24 22.93 8.33
CA HIS A 268 6.86 23.03 7.83
C HIS A 268 6.28 21.64 7.50
N THR A 269 7.07 20.78 6.86
CA THR A 269 6.65 19.38 6.62
C THR A 269 6.33 18.66 7.94
N ILE A 270 7.16 18.85 8.97
CA ILE A 270 6.92 18.28 10.31
C ILE A 270 5.64 18.86 10.92
N GLU A 271 5.39 20.17 10.81
CA GLU A 271 4.17 20.80 11.31
C GLU A 271 2.91 20.19 10.66
N LEU A 272 2.91 20.02 9.34
CA LEU A 272 1.80 19.39 8.61
C LEU A 272 1.54 17.95 9.07
N LEU A 273 2.61 17.20 9.27
CA LEU A 273 2.52 15.82 9.75
C LEU A 273 1.97 15.76 11.17
N GLU A 274 2.44 16.63 12.07
CA GLU A 274 1.93 16.73 13.45
C GLU A 274 0.44 17.11 13.48
N GLU A 275 0.00 18.06 12.63
CA GLU A 275 -1.41 18.42 12.49
C GLU A 275 -2.25 17.22 12.08
N THR A 276 -1.80 16.46 11.07
CA THR A 276 -2.50 15.28 10.57
C THR A 276 -2.58 14.17 11.62
N LEU A 277 -1.46 13.82 12.25
CA LEU A 277 -1.42 12.78 13.27
C LEU A 277 -2.24 13.13 14.52
N THR A 278 -2.29 14.42 14.88
CA THR A 278 -3.16 14.90 15.95
C THR A 278 -4.63 14.66 15.59
N LEU A 279 -5.03 14.99 14.37
CA LEU A 279 -6.41 14.78 13.90
C LEU A 279 -6.77 13.28 13.84
N PHE A 280 -5.86 12.41 13.40
CA PHE A 280 -6.09 10.97 13.41
C PHE A 280 -6.30 10.43 14.82
N ASN A 281 -5.44 10.83 15.76
CA ASN A 281 -5.53 10.40 17.15
C ASN A 281 -6.81 10.93 17.81
N ASP A 282 -7.19 12.18 17.57
CA ASP A 282 -8.43 12.80 18.09
C ASP A 282 -9.70 12.13 17.51
N SER A 283 -9.58 11.51 16.34
CA SER A 283 -10.67 10.82 15.64
C SER A 283 -10.66 9.31 15.82
N ASP A 284 -9.76 8.75 16.65
CA ASP A 284 -9.59 7.31 16.89
C ASP A 284 -9.35 6.52 15.59
N ILE A 285 -8.59 7.11 14.66
CA ILE A 285 -8.23 6.50 13.38
C ILE A 285 -6.83 5.90 13.49
N SER A 286 -6.73 4.59 13.24
CA SER A 286 -5.43 3.92 13.05
C SER A 286 -4.80 4.36 11.74
N TRP A 287 -3.47 4.47 11.69
CA TRP A 287 -2.78 5.01 10.51
C TRP A 287 -1.42 4.38 10.27
N THR A 288 -1.01 4.38 9.00
CA THR A 288 0.36 4.14 8.54
C THR A 288 0.82 5.32 7.68
N LEU A 289 2.12 5.60 7.68
CA LEU A 289 2.70 6.71 6.94
C LEU A 289 3.41 6.23 5.67
N TRP A 290 3.21 6.96 4.61
CA TRP A 290 3.97 6.84 3.37
C TRP A 290 5.06 7.91 3.31
N CYS A 291 6.37 7.54 3.33
CA CYS A 291 6.78 6.16 3.60
C CYS A 291 8.01 6.16 4.52
N TYR A 292 8.30 5.02 5.13
CA TYR A 292 9.44 4.90 6.03
C TYR A 292 10.75 5.19 5.32
N LYS A 293 10.98 4.62 4.13
CA LYS A 293 12.27 4.68 3.44
C LYS A 293 12.08 4.92 1.94
N ASP A 294 12.64 6.00 1.43
CA ASP A 294 12.70 6.31 0.00
C ASP A 294 13.92 7.17 -0.32
N ALA A 295 14.23 7.33 -1.60
CA ALA A 295 15.28 8.21 -2.11
C ALA A 295 14.70 9.59 -2.46
N GLN A 296 14.43 10.42 -1.46
CA GLN A 296 13.68 11.68 -1.55
C GLN A 296 12.16 11.46 -1.56
N PHE A 297 11.39 12.42 -2.04
CA PHE A 297 9.93 12.42 -2.06
C PHE A 297 9.37 12.37 -0.63
N MET A 298 8.57 11.39 -0.26
CA MET A 298 7.93 11.31 1.07
C MET A 298 8.70 10.42 2.07
N GLY A 299 9.92 9.97 1.72
CA GLY A 299 10.70 9.08 2.59
C GLY A 299 11.19 9.74 3.88
N MET A 300 10.76 9.26 5.05
CA MET A 300 11.21 9.76 6.35
C MET A 300 12.67 9.39 6.63
N VAL A 301 13.13 8.28 6.08
CA VAL A 301 14.53 7.84 6.11
C VAL A 301 15.04 7.77 4.68
N TYR A 302 16.06 8.53 4.36
CA TYR A 302 16.66 8.59 3.02
C TYR A 302 18.19 8.69 3.10
N PRO A 303 18.92 8.23 2.07
CA PRO A 303 20.37 8.34 2.05
C PRO A 303 20.81 9.81 2.04
N GLN A 304 21.84 10.12 2.82
CA GLN A 304 22.44 11.46 2.78
C GLN A 304 23.07 11.72 1.40
N SER A 305 23.05 12.99 0.95
CA SER A 305 23.54 13.41 -0.36
C SER A 305 25.01 13.05 -0.66
N ASN A 306 25.77 12.67 0.37
CA ASN A 306 27.18 12.24 0.27
C ASN A 306 27.35 10.73 0.57
N SER A 307 26.28 9.97 0.59
CA SER A 307 26.35 8.50 0.69
C SER A 307 26.85 7.94 -0.64
N PRO A 308 27.84 7.03 -0.67
CA PRO A 308 28.35 6.43 -1.89
C PRO A 308 27.29 5.61 -2.61
#